data_98e018c67aaf066f4c33846d7419c3f2
#
_entry.id   98e018c67aaf066f4c33846d7419c3f2
#
_cell.length_a   1.000
_cell.length_b   1.000
_cell.length_c   1.000
_cell.angle_alpha   90.00
_cell.angle_beta   90.00
_cell.angle_gamma   90.00
#
_symmetry.space_group_name_H-M   'P 1'
#
loop_
_entity.id
_entity.type
_entity.pdbx_description
1 polymer ?
#
loop_
_entity_poly.entity_id
_entity_poly.type
_entity_poly.pdbx_seq_one_letter_code
_entity_poly.pdbx_strand_id
1 'polypeptide(L)'
;MKDVVDELTASGEIVPMVIIMPNAGDPDIHNNWNGYFNMPGHPYEDFFFQELIPTVEARYKAYGDKAHRAVMGLSMGGGGSAVYAQRQPDMFSSCYAMSGWLDNPEPNANMPKDKFYLVSKAVHEHSTLDFIDKADDATLEKLRTVKWFLDCGDDDGLMDLSVALFQKMRARGVRSELRIRDGWHGWEYWHTALRLSLPFASRNFGK
;
A
#
# COMPACT_ATOMS: atom_id res chain seq x y z
N MET A 1 16.17 -6.82 -0.28
CA MET A 1 15.60 -5.82 -1.22
C MET A 1 16.65 -5.21 -2.14
N LYS A 2 17.78 -4.66 -1.62
CA LYS A 2 18.82 -4.03 -2.45
C LYS A 2 19.31 -4.94 -3.57
N ASP A 3 19.56 -6.21 -3.27
CA ASP A 3 19.96 -7.26 -4.20
C ASP A 3 18.98 -7.38 -5.40
N VAL A 4 17.68 -7.42 -5.12
CA VAL A 4 16.64 -7.52 -6.16
C VAL A 4 16.59 -6.25 -7.01
N VAL A 5 16.70 -5.07 -6.39
CA VAL A 5 16.70 -3.79 -7.12
C VAL A 5 17.91 -3.68 -8.04
N ASP A 6 19.09 -4.03 -7.53
CA ASP A 6 20.34 -4.01 -8.31
C ASP A 6 20.26 -4.95 -9.51
N GLU A 7 19.77 -6.18 -9.32
CA GLU A 7 19.59 -7.17 -10.37
C GLU A 7 18.62 -6.71 -11.45
N LEU A 8 17.42 -6.26 -11.05
CA LEU A 8 16.39 -5.80 -11.98
C LEU A 8 16.80 -4.53 -12.74
N THR A 9 17.57 -3.66 -12.11
CA THR A 9 18.13 -2.47 -12.76
C THR A 9 19.21 -2.88 -13.78
N ALA A 10 20.10 -3.79 -13.40
CA ALA A 10 21.18 -4.24 -14.29
C ALA A 10 20.67 -5.02 -15.49
N SER A 11 19.57 -5.80 -15.32
CA SER A 11 18.92 -6.52 -16.42
C SER A 11 18.07 -5.61 -17.33
N GLY A 12 17.80 -4.37 -16.91
CA GLY A 12 16.92 -3.45 -17.63
C GLY A 12 15.43 -3.74 -17.47
N GLU A 13 15.04 -4.60 -16.51
CA GLU A 13 13.63 -4.90 -16.23
C GLU A 13 12.92 -3.75 -15.52
N ILE A 14 13.68 -2.91 -14.83
CA ILE A 14 13.18 -1.68 -14.23
C ILE A 14 13.99 -0.47 -14.63
N VAL A 15 13.34 0.67 -14.75
CA VAL A 15 14.03 1.96 -14.89
C VAL A 15 14.70 2.35 -13.57
N PRO A 16 15.80 3.12 -13.58
CA PRO A 16 16.35 3.71 -12.37
C PRO A 16 15.29 4.51 -11.63
N MET A 17 15.11 4.26 -10.34
CA MET A 17 14.11 4.92 -9.50
C MET A 17 14.64 5.20 -8.10
N VAL A 18 14.07 6.21 -7.47
CA VAL A 18 14.26 6.49 -6.03
C VAL A 18 13.25 5.64 -5.26
N ILE A 19 13.73 4.81 -4.35
CA ILE A 19 12.89 3.97 -3.49
C ILE A 19 13.01 4.47 -2.06
N ILE A 20 11.88 4.86 -1.48
CA ILE A 20 11.79 5.34 -0.09
C ILE A 20 11.00 4.32 0.71
N MET A 21 11.59 3.87 1.79
CA MET A 21 10.99 2.92 2.73
C MET A 21 10.85 3.59 4.10
N PRO A 22 9.81 4.38 4.30
CA PRO A 22 9.63 5.06 5.57
C PRO A 22 9.22 4.05 6.64
N ASN A 23 9.77 4.23 7.85
CA ASN A 23 9.30 3.51 9.02
C ASN A 23 7.94 4.08 9.45
N ALA A 24 7.00 3.25 9.89
CA ALA A 24 5.72 3.68 10.43
C ALA A 24 5.83 4.37 11.81
N GLY A 25 7.01 4.73 12.23
CA GLY A 25 7.27 5.82 13.14
C GLY A 25 7.58 5.51 14.59
N ASP A 26 7.54 4.27 15.07
CA ASP A 26 7.99 4.01 16.44
C ASP A 26 9.40 3.39 16.46
N PRO A 27 10.37 3.98 17.19
CA PRO A 27 11.69 3.38 17.36
C PRO A 27 11.64 1.99 18.01
N ASP A 28 10.63 1.73 18.83
CA ASP A 28 10.40 0.43 19.46
C ASP A 28 9.39 -0.41 18.66
N ILE A 29 9.75 -0.68 17.42
CA ILE A 29 8.95 -1.47 16.48
C ILE A 29 8.55 -2.86 17.02
N HIS A 30 9.31 -3.43 17.95
CA HIS A 30 9.04 -4.76 18.49
C HIS A 30 7.92 -4.77 19.53
N ASN A 31 7.70 -3.65 20.20
CA ASN A 31 6.72 -3.53 21.30
C ASN A 31 5.58 -2.58 20.96
N ASN A 32 5.70 -1.79 19.91
CA ASN A 32 4.75 -0.75 19.57
C ASN A 32 4.26 -0.86 18.14
N TRP A 33 2.98 -1.14 17.98
CA TRP A 33 2.31 -1.11 16.69
C TRP A 33 1.93 0.33 16.35
N ASN A 34 2.52 0.87 15.31
CA ASN A 34 2.11 2.13 14.72
C ASN A 34 1.65 1.88 13.28
N GLY A 35 0.57 2.55 12.88
CA GLY A 35 0.02 2.44 11.53
C GLY A 35 0.50 3.55 10.61
N TYR A 36 0.09 3.46 9.36
CA TYR A 36 0.36 4.44 8.31
C TYR A 36 -0.68 5.58 8.29
N PHE A 37 -1.59 5.62 9.27
CA PHE A 37 -2.68 6.58 9.34
C PHE A 37 -2.48 7.57 10.48
N ASN A 38 -3.22 8.66 10.44
CA ASN A 38 -3.28 9.59 11.57
C ASN A 38 -3.99 8.92 12.75
N MET A 39 -3.31 8.90 13.90
CA MET A 39 -3.82 8.41 15.18
C MET A 39 -3.47 9.40 16.28
N PRO A 40 -4.11 9.34 17.45
CA PRO A 40 -3.77 10.20 18.57
C PRO A 40 -2.27 10.16 18.90
N GLY A 41 -1.59 11.32 18.82
CA GLY A 41 -0.15 11.43 19.03
C GLY A 41 0.74 10.88 17.93
N HIS A 42 0.16 10.45 16.79
CA HIS A 42 0.88 9.88 15.65
C HIS A 42 0.28 10.38 14.31
N PRO A 43 0.57 11.61 13.87
CA PRO A 43 0.03 12.19 12.64
C PRO A 43 0.83 11.71 11.41
N TYR A 44 0.89 10.39 11.20
CA TYR A 44 1.80 9.81 10.20
C TYR A 44 1.38 10.09 8.77
N GLU A 45 0.08 10.06 8.48
CA GLU A 45 -0.43 10.34 7.12
C GLU A 45 -0.12 11.79 6.72
N ASP A 46 -0.30 12.74 7.64
CA ASP A 46 0.07 14.14 7.42
C ASP A 46 1.56 14.29 7.19
N PHE A 47 2.40 13.67 8.02
CA PHE A 47 3.85 13.62 7.81
C PHE A 47 4.21 13.06 6.43
N PHE A 48 3.58 11.95 6.03
CA PHE A 48 3.88 11.29 4.76
C PHE A 48 3.61 12.20 3.55
N PHE A 49 2.44 12.84 3.52
CA PHE A 49 2.05 13.67 2.37
C PHE A 49 2.59 15.08 2.42
N GLN A 50 2.69 15.69 3.60
CA GLN A 50 3.03 17.11 3.73
C GLN A 50 4.54 17.36 3.92
N GLU A 51 5.28 16.37 4.44
CA GLU A 51 6.70 16.52 4.75
C GLU A 51 7.58 15.54 3.98
N LEU A 52 7.32 14.23 4.08
CA LEU A 52 8.20 13.20 3.53
C LEU A 52 8.27 13.28 2.00
N ILE A 53 7.15 13.20 1.30
CA ILE A 53 7.12 13.22 -0.16
C ILE A 53 7.78 14.49 -0.72
N PRO A 54 7.38 15.70 -0.33
CA PRO A 54 8.00 16.91 -0.85
C PRO A 54 9.50 16.99 -0.56
N THR A 55 9.92 16.57 0.64
CA THR A 55 11.34 16.61 1.03
C THR A 55 12.18 15.64 0.19
N VAL A 56 11.68 14.43 -0.04
CA VAL A 56 12.39 13.43 -0.84
C VAL A 56 12.48 13.86 -2.30
N GLU A 57 11.38 14.30 -2.88
CA GLU A 57 11.35 14.75 -4.28
C GLU A 57 12.30 15.91 -4.52
N ALA A 58 12.31 16.90 -3.64
CA ALA A 58 13.24 18.02 -3.72
C ALA A 58 14.71 17.58 -3.56
N ARG A 59 14.99 16.71 -2.59
CA ARG A 59 16.35 16.27 -2.26
C ARG A 59 16.97 15.40 -3.36
N TYR A 60 16.20 14.51 -3.94
CA TYR A 60 16.69 13.56 -4.95
C TYR A 60 16.33 13.96 -6.38
N LYS A 61 15.71 15.12 -6.56
CA LYS A 61 15.28 15.63 -7.87
C LYS A 61 14.41 14.63 -8.61
N ALA A 62 13.56 13.91 -7.86
CA ALA A 62 12.59 12.99 -8.45
C ALA A 62 11.45 13.79 -9.10
N TYR A 63 10.83 13.19 -10.11
CA TYR A 63 9.64 13.80 -10.71
C TYR A 63 8.50 13.82 -9.68
N GLY A 64 7.94 15.01 -9.45
CA GLY A 64 6.91 15.25 -8.44
C GLY A 64 5.48 15.11 -8.97
N ASP A 65 5.23 14.26 -9.95
CA ASP A 65 3.93 14.12 -10.58
C ASP A 65 3.39 12.68 -10.47
N LYS A 66 2.10 12.53 -10.75
CA LYS A 66 1.39 11.24 -10.72
C LYS A 66 2.04 10.19 -11.61
N ALA A 67 2.46 10.57 -12.82
CA ALA A 67 2.96 9.64 -13.80
C ALA A 67 4.27 8.94 -13.36
N HIS A 68 5.01 9.56 -12.43
CA HIS A 68 6.30 9.06 -11.97
C HIS A 68 6.30 8.63 -10.50
N ARG A 69 5.10 8.49 -9.89
CA ARG A 69 5.00 8.08 -8.49
C ARG A 69 4.17 6.80 -8.37
N ALA A 70 4.74 5.79 -7.72
CA ALA A 70 4.06 4.55 -7.36
C ALA A 70 4.07 4.39 -5.84
N VAL A 71 3.07 3.70 -5.30
CA VAL A 71 3.03 3.29 -3.90
C VAL A 71 2.91 1.79 -3.81
N MET A 72 3.68 1.17 -2.91
CA MET A 72 3.62 -0.26 -2.67
C MET A 72 3.99 -0.58 -1.23
N GLY A 73 3.49 -1.69 -0.74
CA GLY A 73 3.81 -2.14 0.61
C GLY A 73 3.37 -3.56 0.88
N LEU A 74 3.79 -4.08 2.02
CA LEU A 74 3.44 -5.42 2.48
C LEU A 74 2.73 -5.35 3.83
N SER A 75 1.83 -6.29 4.10
CA SER A 75 1.12 -6.41 5.38
C SER A 75 0.39 -5.10 5.73
N MET A 76 0.70 -4.49 6.87
CA MET A 76 0.19 -3.17 7.24
C MET A 76 0.55 -2.09 6.20
N GLY A 77 1.75 -2.15 5.61
CA GLY A 77 2.15 -1.26 4.51
C GLY A 77 1.40 -1.52 3.21
N GLY A 78 0.96 -2.75 2.96
CA GLY A 78 0.05 -3.09 1.85
C GLY A 78 -1.31 -2.43 2.00
N GLY A 79 -1.86 -2.47 3.23
CA GLY A 79 -3.09 -1.74 3.58
C GLY A 79 -2.91 -0.22 3.43
N GLY A 80 -1.83 0.33 4.01
CA GLY A 80 -1.50 1.76 3.89
C GLY A 80 -1.36 2.22 2.45
N SER A 81 -0.67 1.43 1.60
CA SER A 81 -0.52 1.73 0.17
C SER A 81 -1.87 1.78 -0.56
N ALA A 82 -2.74 0.81 -0.29
CA ALA A 82 -4.07 0.76 -0.89
C ALA A 82 -4.94 1.96 -0.45
N VAL A 83 -4.94 2.29 0.84
CA VAL A 83 -5.66 3.46 1.38
C VAL A 83 -5.14 4.76 0.77
N TYR A 84 -3.82 4.95 0.71
CA TYR A 84 -3.23 6.15 0.13
C TYR A 84 -3.62 6.33 -1.34
N ALA A 85 -3.54 5.25 -2.12
CA ALA A 85 -3.93 5.30 -3.51
C ALA A 85 -5.44 5.50 -3.72
N GLN A 86 -6.29 4.99 -2.81
CA GLN A 86 -7.73 5.22 -2.84
C GLN A 86 -8.09 6.67 -2.50
N ARG A 87 -7.45 7.24 -1.48
CA ARG A 87 -7.77 8.59 -1.00
C ARG A 87 -7.07 9.69 -1.78
N GLN A 88 -5.90 9.39 -2.38
CA GLN A 88 -5.10 10.30 -3.18
C GLN A 88 -4.82 9.75 -4.58
N PRO A 89 -5.86 9.37 -5.35
CA PRO A 89 -5.70 8.71 -6.65
C PRO A 89 -5.01 9.60 -7.69
N ASP A 90 -5.01 10.90 -7.48
CA ASP A 90 -4.33 11.87 -8.35
C ASP A 90 -2.81 11.95 -8.08
N MET A 91 -2.31 11.27 -7.05
CA MET A 91 -0.89 11.28 -6.69
C MET A 91 -0.09 10.10 -7.24
N PHE A 92 -0.73 8.97 -7.56
CA PHE A 92 -0.02 7.73 -7.89
C PHE A 92 -0.45 7.15 -9.24
N SER A 93 0.54 6.74 -10.03
CA SER A 93 0.30 6.00 -11.28
C SER A 93 -0.13 4.57 -11.01
N SER A 94 0.41 3.97 -9.94
CA SER A 94 0.14 2.58 -9.59
C SER A 94 0.23 2.32 -8.09
N CYS A 95 -0.51 1.29 -7.66
CA CYS A 95 -0.50 0.75 -6.30
C CYS A 95 -0.30 -0.76 -6.35
N TYR A 96 0.66 -1.28 -5.55
CA TYR A 96 0.88 -2.70 -5.37
C TYR A 96 0.77 -3.06 -3.88
N ALA A 97 -0.28 -3.79 -3.52
CA ALA A 97 -0.53 -4.23 -2.15
C ALA A 97 -0.21 -5.72 -2.00
N MET A 98 0.83 -6.03 -1.22
CA MET A 98 1.23 -7.40 -0.88
C MET A 98 0.67 -7.78 0.49
N SER A 99 -0.06 -8.90 0.58
CA SER A 99 -0.57 -9.39 1.88
C SER A 99 -1.20 -8.26 2.70
N GLY A 100 -2.00 -7.41 2.07
CA GLY A 100 -2.44 -6.14 2.64
C GLY A 100 -3.42 -6.31 3.80
N TRP A 101 -3.19 -5.63 4.93
CA TRP A 101 -4.19 -5.49 5.98
C TRP A 101 -5.19 -4.40 5.55
N LEU A 102 -6.15 -4.82 4.72
CA LEU A 102 -7.02 -3.94 3.93
C LEU A 102 -8.31 -3.52 4.64
N ASP A 103 -8.65 -4.25 5.69
CA ASP A 103 -9.83 -4.04 6.52
C ASP A 103 -9.63 -4.67 7.89
N ASN A 104 -10.39 -4.23 8.87
CA ASN A 104 -10.46 -4.82 10.20
C ASN A 104 -11.88 -4.66 10.77
N PRO A 105 -12.44 -5.67 11.44
CA PRO A 105 -13.66 -5.48 12.21
C PRO A 105 -13.50 -4.34 13.23
N GLU A 106 -14.60 -3.66 13.55
CA GLU A 106 -14.56 -2.65 14.62
C GLU A 106 -14.02 -3.28 15.92
N PRO A 107 -12.93 -2.74 16.50
CA PRO A 107 -12.36 -3.31 17.71
C PRO A 107 -13.36 -3.27 18.87
N ASN A 108 -13.45 -4.36 19.62
CA ASN A 108 -14.35 -4.46 20.76
C ASN A 108 -14.05 -3.35 21.78
N ALA A 109 -15.09 -2.63 22.18
CA ALA A 109 -14.99 -1.50 23.11
C ALA A 109 -14.38 -1.87 24.49
N ASN A 110 -14.42 -3.15 24.86
CA ASN A 110 -13.87 -3.68 26.11
C ASN A 110 -12.39 -4.09 26.03
N MET A 111 -11.77 -4.02 24.83
CA MET A 111 -10.34 -4.28 24.69
C MET A 111 -9.50 -3.20 25.39
N PRO A 112 -8.29 -3.52 25.89
CA PRO A 112 -7.33 -2.51 26.32
C PRO A 112 -7.12 -1.47 25.23
N LYS A 113 -7.10 -0.20 25.60
CA LYS A 113 -6.90 0.92 24.66
C LYS A 113 -5.41 1.14 24.39
N ASP A 114 -4.69 0.07 24.13
CA ASP A 114 -3.27 0.07 23.79
C ASP A 114 -3.02 0.46 22.32
N LYS A 115 -1.78 0.42 21.89
CA LYS A 115 -1.41 0.77 20.52
C LYS A 115 -2.01 -0.19 19.50
N PHE A 116 -2.16 -1.47 19.83
CA PHE A 116 -2.78 -2.43 18.93
C PHE A 116 -4.25 -2.11 18.68
N TYR A 117 -4.98 -1.73 19.75
CA TYR A 117 -6.35 -1.24 19.62
C TYR A 117 -6.42 -0.02 18.70
N LEU A 118 -5.53 0.97 18.90
CA LEU A 118 -5.52 2.20 18.11
C LEU A 118 -5.24 1.91 16.63
N VAL A 119 -4.27 1.04 16.33
CA VAL A 119 -3.97 0.64 14.94
C VAL A 119 -5.14 -0.14 14.33
N SER A 120 -5.71 -1.10 15.05
CA SER A 120 -6.86 -1.88 14.56
C SER A 120 -8.06 -0.98 14.28
N LYS A 121 -8.29 0.02 15.16
CA LYS A 121 -9.33 1.02 14.95
C LYS A 121 -9.04 1.89 13.73
N ALA A 122 -7.80 2.34 13.57
CA ALA A 122 -7.40 3.13 12.42
C ALA A 122 -7.56 2.35 11.11
N VAL A 123 -7.21 1.05 11.06
CA VAL A 123 -7.45 0.19 9.90
C VAL A 123 -8.94 0.07 9.61
N HIS A 124 -9.78 -0.14 10.63
CA HIS A 124 -11.23 -0.16 10.48
C HIS A 124 -11.78 1.14 9.88
N GLU A 125 -11.37 2.29 10.43
CA GLU A 125 -11.80 3.62 9.95
C GLU A 125 -11.27 3.94 8.53
N HIS A 126 -10.24 3.23 8.09
CA HIS A 126 -9.62 3.33 6.77
C HIS A 126 -9.87 2.09 5.90
N SER A 127 -10.93 1.33 6.19
CA SER A 127 -11.29 0.14 5.41
C SER A 127 -11.30 0.43 3.91
N THR A 128 -10.46 -0.29 3.17
CA THR A 128 -10.42 -0.19 1.71
C THR A 128 -11.66 -0.80 1.06
N LEU A 129 -12.27 -1.78 1.75
CA LEU A 129 -13.49 -2.45 1.30
C LEU A 129 -14.69 -1.51 1.40
N ASP A 130 -14.82 -0.85 2.54
CA ASP A 130 -15.85 0.15 2.78
C ASP A 130 -15.71 1.36 1.85
N PHE A 131 -14.46 1.79 1.62
CA PHE A 131 -14.19 2.91 0.73
C PHE A 131 -14.71 2.64 -0.69
N ILE A 132 -14.37 1.49 -1.28
CA ILE A 132 -14.80 1.16 -2.65
C ILE A 132 -16.32 0.98 -2.75
N ASP A 133 -16.97 0.45 -1.71
CA ASP A 133 -18.43 0.30 -1.68
C ASP A 133 -19.13 1.66 -1.66
N LYS A 134 -18.60 2.62 -0.91
CA LYS A 134 -19.18 3.95 -0.70
C LYS A 134 -18.76 4.99 -1.75
N ALA A 135 -17.76 4.67 -2.60
CA ALA A 135 -17.23 5.59 -3.60
C ALA A 135 -18.32 6.05 -4.57
N ASP A 136 -18.40 7.36 -4.81
CA ASP A 136 -19.23 7.93 -5.86
C ASP A 136 -18.61 7.79 -7.26
N ASP A 137 -19.35 8.13 -8.30
CA ASP A 137 -18.87 7.98 -9.68
C ASP A 137 -17.63 8.83 -9.96
N ALA A 138 -17.52 10.01 -9.40
CA ALA A 138 -16.36 10.88 -9.57
C ALA A 138 -15.10 10.27 -8.95
N THR A 139 -15.24 9.67 -7.77
CA THR A 139 -14.17 8.93 -7.11
C THR A 139 -13.77 7.70 -7.92
N LEU A 140 -14.74 6.93 -8.41
CA LEU A 140 -14.50 5.75 -9.24
C LEU A 140 -13.74 6.10 -10.53
N GLU A 141 -14.07 7.20 -11.20
CA GLU A 141 -13.32 7.68 -12.37
C GLU A 141 -11.86 7.93 -12.04
N LYS A 142 -11.56 8.54 -10.91
CA LYS A 142 -10.18 8.76 -10.45
C LYS A 142 -9.48 7.44 -10.12
N LEU A 143 -10.13 6.50 -9.44
CA LEU A 143 -9.57 5.19 -9.13
C LEU A 143 -9.22 4.39 -10.40
N ARG A 144 -9.98 4.54 -11.49
CA ARG A 144 -9.71 3.90 -12.79
C ARG A 144 -8.43 4.40 -13.44
N THR A 145 -7.91 5.55 -13.04
CA THR A 145 -6.65 6.11 -13.54
C THR A 145 -5.41 5.53 -12.86
N VAL A 146 -5.58 4.84 -11.73
CA VAL A 146 -4.50 4.14 -11.01
C VAL A 146 -4.42 2.70 -11.50
N LYS A 147 -3.21 2.16 -11.63
CA LYS A 147 -3.01 0.74 -11.91
C LYS A 147 -2.89 -0.01 -10.58
N TRP A 148 -3.73 -1.01 -10.40
CA TRP A 148 -3.86 -1.74 -9.14
C TRP A 148 -3.37 -3.17 -9.28
N PHE A 149 -2.56 -3.63 -8.30
CA PHE A 149 -2.15 -5.02 -8.18
C PHE A 149 -2.27 -5.47 -6.72
N LEU A 150 -3.01 -6.55 -6.50
CA LEU A 150 -3.17 -7.21 -5.21
C LEU A 150 -2.44 -8.55 -5.28
N ASP A 151 -1.57 -8.84 -4.32
CA ASP A 151 -0.75 -10.05 -4.29
C ASP A 151 -0.74 -10.64 -2.88
N CYS A 152 -1.07 -11.92 -2.72
CA CYS A 152 -1.16 -12.57 -1.42
C CYS A 152 -0.81 -14.05 -1.51
N GLY A 153 -0.27 -14.61 -0.43
CA GLY A 153 -0.09 -16.05 -0.31
C GLY A 153 -1.43 -16.75 -0.07
N ASP A 154 -1.55 -18.01 -0.51
CA ASP A 154 -2.76 -18.82 -0.28
C ASP A 154 -2.88 -19.31 1.16
N ASP A 155 -1.75 -19.43 1.89
CA ASP A 155 -1.69 -19.71 3.32
C ASP A 155 -1.64 -18.45 4.20
N ASP A 156 -1.79 -17.26 3.60
CA ASP A 156 -1.77 -15.98 4.32
C ASP A 156 -3.15 -15.67 4.91
N GLY A 157 -3.23 -15.42 6.21
CA GLY A 157 -4.49 -15.07 6.90
C GLY A 157 -5.18 -13.81 6.39
N LEU A 158 -4.53 -13.00 5.55
CA LEU A 158 -5.09 -11.80 4.92
C LEU A 158 -5.51 -12.01 3.46
N MET A 159 -5.44 -13.26 2.96
CA MET A 159 -5.78 -13.58 1.58
C MET A 159 -7.22 -13.16 1.23
N ASP A 160 -8.16 -13.48 2.10
CA ASP A 160 -9.58 -13.17 1.88
C ASP A 160 -9.84 -11.68 1.70
N LEU A 161 -9.07 -10.81 2.38
CA LEU A 161 -9.18 -9.36 2.21
C LEU A 161 -8.72 -8.91 0.81
N SER A 162 -7.65 -9.51 0.29
CA SER A 162 -7.16 -9.24 -1.06
C SER A 162 -8.18 -9.68 -2.12
N VAL A 163 -8.78 -10.85 -1.95
CA VAL A 163 -9.84 -11.37 -2.82
C VAL A 163 -11.08 -10.49 -2.75
N ALA A 164 -11.50 -10.09 -1.55
CA ALA A 164 -12.67 -9.24 -1.35
C ALA A 164 -12.50 -7.86 -2.01
N LEU A 165 -11.34 -7.22 -1.81
CA LEU A 165 -11.07 -5.93 -2.46
C LEU A 165 -11.07 -6.06 -3.98
N PHE A 166 -10.43 -7.10 -4.54
CA PHE A 166 -10.45 -7.36 -5.99
C PHE A 166 -11.87 -7.50 -6.52
N GLN A 167 -12.72 -8.29 -5.84
CA GLN A 167 -14.11 -8.51 -6.27
C GLN A 167 -14.93 -7.20 -6.22
N LYS A 168 -14.78 -6.41 -5.15
CA LYS A 168 -15.45 -5.12 -5.00
C LYS A 168 -15.00 -4.11 -6.06
N MET A 169 -13.69 -3.98 -6.28
CA MET A 169 -13.15 -3.12 -7.33
C MET A 169 -13.71 -3.51 -8.72
N ARG A 170 -13.72 -4.81 -9.02
CA ARG A 170 -14.28 -5.33 -10.27
C ARG A 170 -15.77 -5.02 -10.41
N ALA A 171 -16.56 -5.20 -9.35
CA ALA A 171 -17.99 -4.90 -9.34
C ALA A 171 -18.27 -3.41 -9.58
N ARG A 172 -17.37 -2.53 -9.14
CA ARG A 172 -17.43 -1.07 -9.32
C ARG A 172 -16.74 -0.58 -10.61
N GLY A 173 -16.30 -1.49 -11.49
CA GLY A 173 -15.65 -1.15 -12.75
C GLY A 173 -14.24 -0.56 -12.60
N VAL A 174 -13.58 -0.75 -11.47
CA VAL A 174 -12.18 -0.41 -11.25
C VAL A 174 -11.33 -1.63 -11.56
N ARG A 175 -10.53 -1.55 -12.62
CA ARG A 175 -9.67 -2.66 -13.04
C ARG A 175 -8.50 -2.84 -12.08
N SER A 176 -8.32 -4.06 -11.60
CA SER A 176 -7.17 -4.48 -10.79
C SER A 176 -6.64 -5.85 -11.24
N GLU A 177 -5.38 -6.10 -10.97
CA GLU A 177 -4.78 -7.43 -11.08
C GLU A 177 -4.83 -8.11 -9.72
N LEU A 178 -5.08 -9.42 -9.69
CA LEU A 178 -5.00 -10.24 -8.48
C LEU A 178 -4.08 -11.42 -8.75
N ARG A 179 -3.17 -11.69 -7.82
CA ARG A 179 -2.36 -12.90 -7.82
C ARG A 179 -2.38 -13.55 -6.45
N ILE A 180 -2.78 -14.81 -6.44
CA ILE A 180 -2.64 -15.70 -5.28
C ILE A 180 -1.58 -16.73 -5.66
N ARG A 181 -0.57 -16.91 -4.81
CA ARG A 181 0.54 -17.85 -5.01
C ARG A 181 0.75 -18.67 -3.75
N ASP A 182 1.35 -19.85 -3.89
CA ASP A 182 1.84 -20.64 -2.76
C ASP A 182 2.71 -19.78 -1.85
N GLY A 183 2.37 -19.77 -0.54
CA GLY A 183 3.11 -19.07 0.49
C GLY A 183 2.26 -18.46 1.60
N TRP A 184 2.95 -18.03 2.63
CA TRP A 184 2.37 -17.53 3.87
C TRP A 184 2.73 -16.07 4.15
N HIS A 185 2.26 -15.51 5.28
CA HIS A 185 2.53 -14.13 5.70
C HIS A 185 3.98 -13.98 6.19
N GLY A 186 4.94 -13.84 5.27
CA GLY A 186 6.36 -13.81 5.64
C GLY A 186 7.31 -13.30 4.57
N TRP A 187 8.55 -13.05 5.01
CA TRP A 187 9.59 -12.45 4.17
C TRP A 187 9.97 -13.29 2.94
N GLU A 188 9.84 -14.61 2.99
CA GLU A 188 10.07 -15.47 1.83
C GLU A 188 9.12 -15.14 0.69
N TYR A 189 7.83 -14.99 1.03
CA TYR A 189 6.83 -14.56 0.06
C TYR A 189 7.11 -13.16 -0.46
N TRP A 190 7.29 -12.19 0.43
CA TRP A 190 7.44 -10.78 0.06
C TRP A 190 8.73 -10.50 -0.71
N HIS A 191 9.82 -11.19 -0.42
CA HIS A 191 11.07 -11.05 -1.18
C HIS A 191 10.89 -11.46 -2.64
N THR A 192 10.16 -12.55 -2.89
CA THR A 192 9.82 -12.97 -4.27
C THR A 192 8.82 -12.03 -4.94
N ALA A 193 7.90 -11.45 -4.18
CA ALA A 193 6.93 -10.48 -4.69
C ALA A 193 7.57 -9.18 -5.18
N LEU A 194 8.76 -8.81 -4.67
CA LEU A 194 9.50 -7.64 -5.18
C LEU A 194 9.86 -7.76 -6.67
N ARG A 195 10.09 -8.99 -7.15
CA ARG A 195 10.36 -9.26 -8.57
C ARG A 195 9.15 -9.05 -9.48
N LEU A 196 7.99 -8.82 -8.90
CA LEU A 196 6.74 -8.49 -9.60
C LEU A 196 6.36 -7.03 -9.39
N SER A 197 6.46 -6.55 -8.15
CA SER A 197 6.02 -5.21 -7.77
C SER A 197 6.90 -4.11 -8.36
N LEU A 198 8.23 -4.29 -8.37
CA LEU A 198 9.14 -3.31 -8.95
C LEU A 198 8.98 -3.17 -10.48
N PRO A 199 8.95 -4.26 -11.28
CA PRO A 199 8.61 -4.16 -12.70
C PRO A 199 7.20 -3.62 -12.95
N PHE A 200 6.22 -3.94 -12.08
CA PHE A 200 4.88 -3.37 -12.19
C PHE A 200 4.91 -1.84 -12.03
N ALA A 201 5.58 -1.32 -11.02
CA ALA A 201 5.73 0.13 -10.86
C ALA A 201 6.46 0.75 -12.06
N SER A 202 7.60 0.17 -12.44
CA SER A 202 8.45 0.67 -13.53
C SER A 202 7.70 0.79 -14.87
N ARG A 203 6.92 -0.22 -15.26
CA ARG A 203 6.17 -0.20 -16.55
C ARG A 203 4.99 0.77 -16.54
N ASN A 204 4.54 1.21 -15.36
CA ASN A 204 3.44 2.14 -15.20
C ASN A 204 3.90 3.60 -14.97
N PHE A 205 5.22 3.85 -14.93
CA PHE A 205 5.73 5.22 -14.98
C PHE A 205 5.54 5.82 -16.37
N GLY A 206 5.33 7.14 -16.40
CA GLY A 206 5.32 7.92 -17.63
C GLY A 206 6.66 7.80 -18.38
N LYS A 207 6.60 7.89 -19.70
CA LYS A 207 7.79 7.90 -20.58
C LYS A 207 8.13 9.33 -20.97
#